data_9af5d6511fcef66f72d78bac4a1aae66
#
_entry.id   9af5d6511fcef66f72d78bac4a1aae66
#
_cell.length_a   1.000
_cell.length_b   1.000
_cell.length_c   1.000
_cell.angle_alpha   90.00
_cell.angle_beta   90.00
_cell.angle_gamma   90.00
#
_symmetry.space_group_name_H-M   'P 1'
#
loop_
_entity.id
_entity.type
_entity.pdbx_description
1 polymer ?
#
loop_
_entity_poly.entity_id
_entity_poly.type
_entity_poly.pdbx_seq_one_letter_code
_entity_poly.pdbx_strand_id
1 'polypeptide(L)'
;MSTTKAVTAIALLGMCGAALIGCTEREDFEGLAMNLSTLPLLSDAETRSISPENFTGEKGMGGMATEGTGANAARELGQGWKVSPSVRIAAGESFTLGEIEGPGAIQHIWMTPTGNWRFAILRFYWDGETSPSIEVPVGDFFANGWGEFAHVNSLAVTVNPGSGFNSYWSMPFRQSSRITMENIDEEDMILYYQIDYTLTDVPADAAYLHAQFRRSNPVPDMEDHTILDGVVGQGQYVGTYMCWGANSPGWWGEGEIKFFIDGDTEFPTICGTGTEDYFCGSYGFSDPRTRDYMEFSTAYAGMPQVIRANEERGTPPRFGLYRWHIMDPIRFAEDLRVTIQSLGWQSGGRYLHLKDDIASVAFWYQTEPHAPFPALPDRDALAIVK
;
A
#
# COMPACT_ATOMS: atom_id res chain seq x y z
N MET A 1 -25.90 -90.40 -38.25
CA MET A 1 -25.96 -88.91 -38.44
C MET A 1 -26.22 -88.30 -37.09
N SER A 2 -25.15 -87.84 -36.41
CA SER A 2 -25.18 -87.26 -35.09
C SER A 2 -24.69 -85.83 -35.19
N THR A 3 -25.51 -84.91 -34.81
CA THR A 3 -25.21 -83.48 -34.76
C THR A 3 -24.95 -83.09 -33.34
N THR A 4 -23.68 -82.82 -33.04
CA THR A 4 -23.20 -82.30 -31.72
C THR A 4 -23.44 -80.81 -31.68
N LYS A 5 -24.20 -80.35 -30.67
CA LYS A 5 -24.35 -78.97 -30.37
C LYS A 5 -23.23 -78.47 -29.38
N ALA A 6 -22.46 -77.50 -29.79
CA ALA A 6 -21.52 -76.81 -28.98
C ALA A 6 -22.22 -75.77 -28.11
N VAL A 7 -22.00 -75.78 -26.77
CA VAL A 7 -22.46 -74.79 -25.85
C VAL A 7 -21.32 -73.78 -25.62
N THR A 8 -21.50 -72.56 -26.00
CA THR A 8 -20.57 -71.49 -25.76
C THR A 8 -20.88 -70.85 -24.39
N ALA A 9 -19.97 -70.99 -23.41
CA ALA A 9 -20.04 -70.31 -22.12
C ALA A 9 -19.50 -68.91 -22.27
N ILE A 10 -20.33 -67.89 -22.00
CA ILE A 10 -19.93 -66.49 -21.92
C ILE A 10 -19.53 -66.24 -20.45
N ALA A 11 -18.23 -65.98 -20.22
CA ALA A 11 -17.70 -65.49 -18.95
C ALA A 11 -17.92 -63.97 -18.86
N LEU A 12 -18.81 -63.53 -17.96
CA LEU A 12 -18.91 -62.13 -17.55
C LEU A 12 -17.74 -61.80 -16.62
N LEU A 13 -16.76 -61.01 -17.10
CA LEU A 13 -15.79 -60.33 -16.24
C LEU A 13 -16.49 -59.08 -15.64
N GLY A 14 -16.79 -59.15 -14.38
CA GLY A 14 -17.19 -58.00 -13.58
C GLY A 14 -15.98 -57.09 -13.34
N MET A 15 -15.89 -55.95 -14.04
CA MET A 15 -14.99 -54.86 -13.69
C MET A 15 -15.55 -54.11 -12.45
N CYS A 16 -15.01 -54.45 -11.25
CA CYS A 16 -15.13 -53.56 -10.09
C CYS A 16 -14.31 -52.28 -10.40
N GLY A 17 -14.96 -51.24 -10.88
CA GLY A 17 -14.38 -49.90 -10.89
C GLY A 17 -14.24 -49.40 -9.46
N ALA A 18 -13.04 -49.47 -8.88
CA ALA A 18 -12.73 -48.71 -7.69
C ALA A 18 -12.77 -47.24 -8.11
N ALA A 19 -13.85 -46.55 -7.73
CA ALA A 19 -13.87 -45.08 -7.74
C ALA A 19 -12.80 -44.61 -6.73
N LEU A 20 -11.65 -44.17 -7.22
CA LEU A 20 -10.74 -43.34 -6.50
C LEU A 20 -11.50 -42.05 -6.19
N ILE A 21 -12.13 -41.98 -5.02
CA ILE A 21 -12.53 -40.73 -4.41
C ILE A 21 -11.19 -40.05 -4.12
N GLY A 22 -10.75 -39.19 -5.03
CA GLY A 22 -9.68 -38.26 -4.76
C GLY A 22 -10.13 -37.43 -3.55
N CYS A 23 -9.63 -37.72 -2.37
CA CYS A 23 -9.55 -36.73 -1.32
C CYS A 23 -8.70 -35.60 -1.93
N THR A 24 -9.33 -34.54 -2.39
CA THR A 24 -8.66 -33.26 -2.46
C THR A 24 -8.30 -32.98 -1.00
N GLU A 25 -7.02 -33.13 -0.64
CA GLU A 25 -6.50 -32.58 0.60
C GLU A 25 -6.95 -31.12 0.58
N ARG A 26 -7.76 -30.75 1.54
CA ARG A 26 -8.12 -29.36 1.75
C ARG A 26 -6.81 -28.73 2.19
N GLU A 27 -6.25 -27.85 1.35
CA GLU A 27 -5.10 -27.05 1.80
C GLU A 27 -5.50 -26.43 3.13
N ASP A 28 -4.71 -26.65 4.17
CA ASP A 28 -4.98 -26.12 5.50
C ASP A 28 -4.98 -24.60 5.40
N PHE A 29 -5.95 -23.96 6.04
CA PHE A 29 -6.06 -22.51 6.04
C PHE A 29 -5.00 -21.90 6.97
N GLU A 30 -4.02 -21.21 6.40
CA GLU A 30 -2.86 -20.66 7.08
C GLU A 30 -3.14 -19.40 7.94
N GLY A 31 -4.38 -18.92 7.96
CA GLY A 31 -4.72 -17.68 8.68
C GLY A 31 -4.31 -16.40 7.95
N LEU A 32 -3.93 -16.51 6.69
CA LEU A 32 -3.66 -15.38 5.78
C LEU A 32 -4.89 -15.09 4.91
N ALA A 33 -4.84 -13.99 4.14
CA ALA A 33 -5.91 -13.57 3.23
C ALA A 33 -7.30 -13.47 3.93
N MET A 34 -7.33 -12.85 5.11
CA MET A 34 -8.53 -12.73 5.93
C MET A 34 -9.60 -11.87 5.25
N ASN A 35 -10.82 -12.39 5.23
CA ASN A 35 -12.02 -11.69 4.77
C ASN A 35 -13.25 -12.25 5.52
N LEU A 36 -14.44 -11.64 5.31
CA LEU A 36 -15.65 -12.07 6.03
C LEU A 36 -16.00 -13.54 5.85
N SER A 37 -15.63 -14.16 4.73
CA SER A 37 -15.94 -15.58 4.48
C SER A 37 -14.94 -16.54 5.14
N THR A 38 -13.73 -16.07 5.43
CA THR A 38 -12.67 -16.87 6.09
C THR A 38 -12.63 -16.71 7.61
N LEU A 39 -13.30 -15.68 8.18
CA LEU A 39 -13.33 -15.45 9.63
C LEU A 39 -13.75 -16.67 10.48
N PRO A 40 -14.70 -17.53 10.06
CA PRO A 40 -15.06 -18.70 10.84
C PRO A 40 -14.08 -19.88 10.69
N LEU A 41 -13.09 -19.81 9.81
CA LEU A 41 -12.09 -20.84 9.61
C LEU A 41 -10.99 -20.67 10.68
N LEU A 42 -10.72 -21.74 11.42
CA LEU A 42 -9.65 -21.77 12.41
C LEU A 42 -8.36 -22.24 11.74
N SER A 43 -7.22 -21.73 12.23
CA SER A 43 -5.86 -22.12 11.84
C SER A 43 -4.98 -22.24 13.08
N ASP A 44 -3.77 -22.76 12.92
CA ASP A 44 -2.74 -22.80 13.98
C ASP A 44 -1.94 -21.47 14.05
N ALA A 45 -2.33 -20.46 13.28
CA ALA A 45 -1.70 -19.15 13.25
C ALA A 45 -1.72 -18.46 14.63
N GLU A 46 -0.60 -17.85 15.00
CA GLU A 46 -0.44 -17.18 16.28
C GLU A 46 -0.50 -15.66 16.13
N THR A 47 -1.46 -15.00 16.78
CA THR A 47 -1.56 -13.53 16.79
C THR A 47 -0.51 -12.91 17.70
N ARG A 48 0.14 -11.86 17.22
CA ARG A 48 1.11 -11.02 17.93
C ARG A 48 0.86 -9.55 17.62
N SER A 49 1.42 -8.67 18.46
CA SER A 49 1.35 -7.24 18.26
C SER A 49 2.58 -6.54 18.82
N ILE A 50 3.17 -5.64 18.05
CA ILE A 50 4.22 -4.73 18.51
C ILE A 50 3.62 -3.35 18.72
N SER A 51 3.95 -2.74 19.85
CA SER A 51 3.63 -1.37 20.20
C SER A 51 4.64 -0.84 21.22
N PRO A 52 4.64 0.46 21.57
CA PRO A 52 5.51 0.95 22.65
C PRO A 52 5.23 0.33 24.02
N GLU A 53 4.07 -0.31 24.23
CA GLU A 53 3.78 -1.12 25.43
C GLU A 53 4.29 -2.58 25.33
N ASN A 54 4.79 -3.01 24.15
CA ASN A 54 5.41 -4.31 23.91
C ASN A 54 6.29 -4.24 22.65
N PHE A 55 7.52 -3.79 22.78
CA PHE A 55 8.44 -3.58 21.64
C PHE A 55 8.87 -4.87 20.94
N THR A 56 8.83 -6.00 21.62
CA THR A 56 9.25 -7.30 21.06
C THR A 56 8.10 -8.08 20.43
N GLY A 57 6.84 -7.70 20.69
CA GLY A 57 5.67 -8.49 20.31
C GLY A 57 5.57 -9.83 21.05
N GLU A 58 6.40 -10.10 22.05
CA GLU A 58 6.45 -11.36 22.78
C GLU A 58 5.14 -11.62 23.54
N LYS A 59 4.70 -12.88 23.54
CA LYS A 59 3.46 -13.30 24.16
C LYS A 59 3.47 -13.03 25.67
N GLY A 60 2.45 -12.32 26.15
CA GLY A 60 2.29 -12.02 27.57
C GLY A 60 3.14 -10.87 28.10
N MET A 61 3.85 -10.12 27.22
CA MET A 61 4.74 -9.03 27.60
C MET A 61 4.12 -7.64 27.45
N GLY A 62 2.85 -7.55 27.03
CA GLY A 62 2.15 -6.28 26.92
C GLY A 62 1.87 -5.63 28.27
N GLY A 63 2.03 -4.29 28.36
CA GLY A 63 1.77 -3.49 29.57
C GLY A 63 2.79 -3.69 30.70
N MET A 64 3.95 -4.28 30.43
CA MET A 64 5.01 -4.47 31.42
C MET A 64 5.94 -3.27 31.61
N ALA A 65 5.80 -2.24 30.81
CA ALA A 65 6.63 -1.03 30.91
C ALA A 65 6.53 -0.40 32.31
N THR A 66 7.67 0.02 32.85
CA THR A 66 7.78 0.80 34.07
C THR A 66 8.22 2.23 33.81
N GLU A 67 8.73 2.47 32.60
CA GLU A 67 9.18 3.76 32.08
C GLU A 67 8.59 4.00 30.69
N GLY A 68 8.44 5.26 30.30
CA GLY A 68 7.92 5.62 28.98
C GLY A 68 7.28 7.00 28.96
N THR A 69 6.77 7.39 27.80
CA THR A 69 6.19 8.74 27.58
C THR A 69 4.95 9.03 28.44
N GLY A 70 4.25 7.98 28.90
CA GLY A 70 3.08 8.07 29.80
C GLY A 70 3.40 7.86 31.25
N ALA A 71 4.66 7.58 31.66
CA ALA A 71 5.01 7.22 33.02
C ALA A 71 4.59 8.26 34.07
N ASN A 72 4.73 9.56 33.75
CA ASN A 72 4.27 10.63 34.66
C ASN A 72 2.74 10.67 34.81
N ALA A 73 2.00 10.39 33.75
CA ALA A 73 0.54 10.29 33.82
C ALA A 73 0.08 9.05 34.59
N ALA A 74 0.81 7.95 34.45
CA ALA A 74 0.54 6.68 35.12
C ALA A 74 1.17 6.54 36.51
N ARG A 75 1.83 7.57 37.06
CA ARG A 75 2.63 7.53 38.29
C ARG A 75 1.89 7.00 39.53
N GLU A 76 0.57 7.16 39.60
CA GLU A 76 -0.27 6.68 40.71
C GLU A 76 -0.90 5.30 40.42
N LEU A 77 -0.82 4.83 39.15
CA LEU A 77 -1.40 3.57 38.69
C LEU A 77 -0.32 2.48 38.54
N GLY A 78 0.87 2.86 38.07
CA GLY A 78 2.03 1.97 37.95
C GLY A 78 1.98 1.02 36.77
N GLN A 79 2.79 -0.06 36.87
CA GLN A 79 2.90 -1.09 35.86
C GLN A 79 1.55 -1.78 35.59
N GLY A 80 1.31 -2.14 34.31
CA GLY A 80 0.05 -2.73 33.85
C GLY A 80 -0.97 -1.67 33.39
N TRP A 81 -0.65 -0.41 33.56
CA TRP A 81 -1.41 0.71 33.02
C TRP A 81 -0.64 1.37 31.86
N LYS A 82 -1.19 2.44 31.27
CA LYS A 82 -0.65 3.12 30.06
C LYS A 82 0.63 3.90 30.39
N VAL A 83 1.77 3.19 30.54
CA VAL A 83 3.08 3.75 30.92
C VAL A 83 3.90 4.16 29.70
N SER A 84 3.87 3.39 28.63
CA SER A 84 4.67 3.62 27.42
C SER A 84 3.80 3.66 26.15
N PRO A 85 2.89 4.64 26.00
CA PRO A 85 1.94 4.65 24.89
C PRO A 85 2.53 5.10 23.55
N SER A 86 3.73 5.68 23.53
CA SER A 86 4.33 6.27 22.33
C SER A 86 5.85 6.28 22.44
N VAL A 87 6.50 6.55 21.31
CA VAL A 87 7.95 6.82 21.25
C VAL A 87 8.20 8.26 20.83
N ARG A 88 9.34 8.80 21.23
CA ARG A 88 9.89 10.05 20.72
C ARG A 88 11.03 9.72 19.77
N ILE A 89 10.98 10.24 18.55
CA ILE A 89 12.04 10.11 17.55
C ILE A 89 12.62 11.50 17.35
N ALA A 90 13.88 11.67 17.75
CA ALA A 90 14.54 12.96 17.68
C ALA A 90 14.74 13.40 16.22
N ALA A 91 14.93 14.70 16.03
CA ALA A 91 15.29 15.29 14.74
C ALA A 91 16.53 14.61 14.14
N GLY A 92 16.44 14.15 12.88
CA GLY A 92 17.51 13.46 12.17
C GLY A 92 17.75 12.00 12.58
N GLU A 93 16.94 11.42 13.47
CA GLU A 93 17.13 10.07 13.99
C GLU A 93 16.19 9.05 13.33
N SER A 94 16.63 7.80 13.32
CA SER A 94 15.84 6.65 12.89
C SER A 94 15.51 5.76 14.09
N PHE A 95 14.28 5.28 14.18
CA PHE A 95 13.80 4.39 15.22
C PHE A 95 13.27 3.08 14.62
N THR A 96 13.70 1.94 15.17
CA THR A 96 13.14 0.64 14.80
C THR A 96 11.81 0.43 15.52
N LEU A 97 10.72 0.40 14.75
CA LEU A 97 9.36 0.17 15.25
C LEU A 97 9.13 -1.27 15.64
N GLY A 98 9.74 -2.21 14.90
CA GLY A 98 9.63 -3.63 15.15
C GLY A 98 10.65 -4.46 14.37
N GLU A 99 11.09 -5.53 14.98
CA GLU A 99 11.82 -6.63 14.37
C GLU A 99 11.04 -7.92 14.69
N ILE A 100 10.63 -8.63 13.65
CA ILE A 100 9.76 -9.80 13.76
C ILE A 100 10.49 -11.00 13.17
N GLU A 101 10.68 -12.02 13.98
CA GLU A 101 11.12 -13.35 13.52
C GLU A 101 9.90 -14.11 12.97
N GLY A 102 10.03 -14.67 11.77
CA GLY A 102 8.95 -15.34 11.06
C GLY A 102 9.10 -16.85 10.95
N PRO A 103 8.33 -17.48 10.06
CA PRO A 103 7.49 -16.90 9.03
C PRO A 103 6.20 -16.26 9.56
N GLY A 104 5.64 -15.32 8.77
CA GLY A 104 4.40 -14.66 9.16
C GLY A 104 3.93 -13.56 8.20
N ALA A 105 2.95 -12.80 8.62
CA ALA A 105 2.48 -11.63 7.87
C ALA A 105 2.01 -10.50 8.81
N ILE A 106 2.38 -9.25 8.48
CA ILE A 106 1.74 -8.07 9.06
C ILE A 106 0.37 -7.94 8.41
N GLN A 107 -0.67 -7.76 9.23
CA GLN A 107 -2.05 -7.71 8.76
C GLN A 107 -2.73 -6.37 9.02
N HIS A 108 -2.27 -5.64 10.04
CA HIS A 108 -2.78 -4.32 10.35
C HIS A 108 -1.69 -3.44 10.95
N ILE A 109 -1.70 -2.18 10.57
CA ILE A 109 -0.86 -1.15 11.16
C ILE A 109 -1.74 0.03 11.51
N TRP A 110 -1.68 0.46 12.76
CA TRP A 110 -2.24 1.73 13.21
C TRP A 110 -1.13 2.66 13.63
N MET A 111 -1.21 3.92 13.21
CA MET A 111 -0.25 4.97 13.58
C MET A 111 -0.92 6.32 13.75
N THR A 112 -0.36 7.16 14.63
CA THR A 112 -0.66 8.59 14.68
C THR A 112 0.62 9.37 15.03
N PRO A 113 1.34 9.87 14.00
CA PRO A 113 2.53 10.69 14.15
C PRO A 113 2.18 12.16 14.37
N THR A 114 2.98 12.85 15.20
CA THR A 114 3.03 14.33 15.24
C THR A 114 4.02 14.85 14.20
N GLY A 115 4.07 16.17 14.01
CA GLY A 115 5.04 16.81 13.11
C GLY A 115 4.64 16.76 11.64
N ASN A 116 5.64 16.83 10.77
CA ASN A 116 5.44 16.86 9.32
C ASN A 116 5.47 15.43 8.75
N TRP A 117 4.33 14.95 8.29
CA TRP A 117 4.19 13.57 7.78
C TRP A 117 4.99 13.29 6.51
N ARG A 118 5.36 14.32 5.76
CA ARG A 118 6.23 14.20 4.58
C ARG A 118 7.71 14.01 4.97
N PHE A 119 8.08 14.37 6.21
CA PHE A 119 9.44 14.24 6.74
C PHE A 119 9.61 13.05 7.70
N ALA A 120 8.59 12.22 7.84
CA ALA A 120 8.65 10.95 8.55
C ALA A 120 8.69 9.80 7.54
N ILE A 121 9.84 9.16 7.38
CA ILE A 121 10.06 8.15 6.35
C ILE A 121 9.87 6.75 6.94
N LEU A 122 8.88 6.05 6.44
CA LEU A 122 8.54 4.67 6.82
C LEU A 122 9.25 3.70 5.88
N ARG A 123 10.01 2.74 6.47
CA ARG A 123 10.69 1.68 5.70
C ARG A 123 10.38 0.30 6.24
N PHE A 124 10.27 -0.66 5.32
CA PHE A 124 10.16 -2.09 5.64
C PHE A 124 11.24 -2.86 4.88
N TYR A 125 11.77 -3.87 5.55
CA TYR A 125 12.80 -4.76 5.02
C TYR A 125 12.37 -6.20 5.27
N TRP A 126 12.31 -7.02 4.22
CA TRP A 126 11.92 -8.40 4.30
C TRP A 126 13.13 -9.32 4.36
N ASP A 127 13.04 -10.41 5.15
CA ASP A 127 13.96 -11.55 5.16
C ASP A 127 15.46 -11.20 5.22
N GLY A 128 15.80 -10.15 5.98
CA GLY A 128 17.19 -9.72 6.19
C GLY A 128 17.78 -8.89 5.07
N GLU A 129 16.98 -8.42 4.11
CA GLU A 129 17.48 -7.52 3.07
C GLU A 129 17.96 -6.18 3.64
N THR A 130 18.98 -5.61 2.99
CA THR A 130 19.56 -4.32 3.38
C THR A 130 18.92 -3.13 2.68
N SER A 131 18.36 -3.36 1.48
CA SER A 131 17.57 -2.38 0.75
C SER A 131 16.10 -2.45 1.20
N PRO A 132 15.42 -1.32 1.42
CA PRO A 132 14.02 -1.34 1.81
C PRO A 132 13.12 -1.77 0.65
N SER A 133 12.17 -2.66 0.90
CA SER A 133 11.09 -3.01 -0.03
C SER A 133 9.93 -2.01 0.02
N ILE A 134 9.83 -1.24 1.10
CA ILE A 134 8.94 -0.09 1.24
C ILE A 134 9.78 1.09 1.71
N GLU A 135 9.72 2.22 0.97
CA GLU A 135 10.36 3.48 1.35
C GLU A 135 9.47 4.65 0.94
N VAL A 136 8.72 5.18 1.91
CA VAL A 136 7.65 6.15 1.65
C VAL A 136 7.50 7.13 2.82
N PRO A 137 7.29 8.44 2.58
CA PRO A 137 6.82 9.34 3.62
C PRO A 137 5.50 8.84 4.23
N VAL A 138 5.39 8.88 5.54
CA VAL A 138 4.25 8.28 6.25
C VAL A 138 2.89 8.82 5.79
N GLY A 139 2.79 10.12 5.53
CA GLY A 139 1.56 10.70 5.02
C GLY A 139 1.15 10.14 3.67
N ASP A 140 2.11 9.93 2.78
CA ASP A 140 1.87 9.40 1.44
C ASP A 140 1.52 7.90 1.48
N PHE A 141 2.14 7.12 2.37
CA PHE A 141 1.79 5.71 2.56
C PHE A 141 0.32 5.55 2.99
N PHE A 142 -0.20 6.47 3.81
CA PHE A 142 -1.57 6.45 4.30
C PHE A 142 -2.52 7.39 3.52
N ALA A 143 -2.19 7.75 2.30
CA ALA A 143 -3.03 8.57 1.42
C ALA A 143 -3.39 9.98 1.96
N ASN A 144 -2.48 10.58 2.73
CA ASN A 144 -2.55 11.95 3.27
C ASN A 144 -1.24 12.74 3.01
N GLY A 145 -0.70 12.64 1.80
CA GLY A 145 0.63 13.13 1.45
C GLY A 145 0.78 14.65 1.45
N TRP A 146 -0.29 15.44 1.40
CA TRP A 146 -0.21 16.90 1.53
C TRP A 146 0.03 17.39 2.96
N GLY A 147 0.19 16.48 3.93
CA GLY A 147 0.46 16.84 5.33
C GLY A 147 -0.71 17.52 6.04
N GLU A 148 -1.91 17.37 5.49
CA GLU A 148 -3.18 17.81 6.04
C GLU A 148 -4.15 16.64 6.10
N PHE A 149 -4.97 16.58 7.15
CA PHE A 149 -5.93 15.51 7.35
C PHE A 149 -6.97 15.46 6.21
N ALA A 150 -7.15 14.27 5.65
CA ALA A 150 -8.28 13.91 4.83
C ALA A 150 -8.84 12.57 5.30
N HIS A 151 -10.17 12.44 5.37
CA HIS A 151 -10.81 11.19 5.74
C HIS A 151 -10.75 10.20 4.58
N VAL A 152 -10.02 9.11 4.76
CA VAL A 152 -9.93 8.01 3.78
C VAL A 152 -10.71 6.82 4.29
N ASN A 153 -11.58 6.27 3.44
CA ASN A 153 -12.39 5.10 3.76
C ASN A 153 -12.28 4.08 2.63
N SER A 154 -11.27 3.22 2.70
CA SER A 154 -11.04 2.19 1.68
C SER A 154 -10.71 0.83 2.32
N LEU A 155 -10.57 -0.21 1.49
CA LEU A 155 -10.24 -1.55 2.00
C LEU A 155 -8.78 -1.68 2.45
N ALA A 156 -7.87 -1.03 1.76
CA ALA A 156 -6.44 -1.17 2.03
C ALA A 156 -5.91 -0.14 3.05
N VAL A 157 -6.46 1.09 3.01
CA VAL A 157 -6.01 2.20 3.85
C VAL A 157 -7.23 2.95 4.37
N THR A 158 -7.24 3.24 5.66
CA THR A 158 -8.22 4.17 6.25
C THR A 158 -7.51 5.24 7.06
N VAL A 159 -8.04 6.47 7.01
CA VAL A 159 -7.57 7.58 7.85
C VAL A 159 -8.77 8.16 8.57
N ASN A 160 -8.77 7.97 9.88
CA ASN A 160 -9.86 8.36 10.77
C ASN A 160 -9.61 9.73 11.42
N PRO A 161 -10.65 10.41 11.97
CA PRO A 161 -10.49 11.70 12.61
C PRO A 161 -9.37 11.75 13.65
N GLY A 162 -8.60 12.85 13.65
CA GLY A 162 -7.40 13.00 14.45
C GLY A 162 -6.16 12.34 13.85
N SER A 163 -6.20 12.03 12.56
CA SER A 163 -5.08 11.42 11.81
C SER A 163 -4.69 10.02 12.33
N GLY A 164 -5.71 9.22 12.64
CA GLY A 164 -5.53 7.79 12.90
C GLY A 164 -5.31 7.05 11.58
N PHE A 165 -4.06 6.81 11.24
CA PHE A 165 -3.63 6.13 10.03
C PHE A 165 -3.75 4.61 10.21
N ASN A 166 -4.37 3.92 9.24
CA ASN A 166 -4.51 2.47 9.26
C ASN A 166 -4.18 1.88 7.91
N SER A 167 -3.43 0.79 7.91
CA SER A 167 -3.16 -0.04 6.74
C SER A 167 -3.63 -1.46 6.99
N TYR A 168 -4.28 -2.05 6.00
CA TYR A 168 -4.74 -3.44 5.97
C TYR A 168 -4.10 -4.21 4.81
N TRP A 169 -3.03 -3.68 4.21
CA TRP A 169 -2.22 -4.44 3.27
C TRP A 169 -1.65 -5.67 3.97
N SER A 170 -1.87 -6.85 3.43
CA SER A 170 -1.23 -8.07 3.91
C SER A 170 0.24 -8.06 3.49
N MET A 171 1.17 -8.22 4.44
CA MET A 171 2.61 -8.14 4.20
C MET A 171 3.29 -9.44 4.67
N PRO A 172 3.29 -10.49 3.86
CA PRO A 172 3.94 -11.76 4.19
C PRO A 172 5.46 -11.63 4.18
N PHE A 173 6.13 -12.38 5.07
CA PHE A 173 7.58 -12.56 5.13
C PHE A 173 7.92 -13.98 5.56
N ARG A 174 9.03 -14.56 5.08
CA ARG A 174 9.36 -15.97 5.32
C ARG A 174 10.36 -16.18 6.43
N GLN A 175 11.22 -15.21 6.71
CA GLN A 175 12.24 -15.31 7.74
C GLN A 175 12.10 -14.21 8.78
N SER A 176 12.02 -12.96 8.33
CA SER A 176 11.94 -11.81 9.24
C SER A 176 11.37 -10.57 8.58
N SER A 177 10.90 -9.64 9.41
CA SER A 177 10.51 -8.30 8.99
C SER A 177 11.16 -7.28 9.92
N ARG A 178 11.77 -6.23 9.36
CA ARG A 178 12.26 -5.06 10.11
C ARG A 178 11.55 -3.80 9.61
N ILE A 179 11.05 -3.01 10.54
CA ILE A 179 10.26 -1.81 10.26
C ILE A 179 10.93 -0.62 10.96
N THR A 180 11.18 0.46 10.22
CA THR A 180 11.80 1.67 10.78
C THR A 180 11.02 2.92 10.44
N MET A 181 11.11 3.93 11.28
CA MET A 181 10.67 5.30 11.04
C MET A 181 11.86 6.23 11.20
N GLU A 182 12.20 6.99 10.16
CA GLU A 182 13.22 8.04 10.21
C GLU A 182 12.53 9.40 10.25
N ASN A 183 12.93 10.24 11.19
CA ASN A 183 12.51 11.63 11.28
C ASN A 183 13.57 12.53 10.63
N ILE A 184 13.35 12.97 9.41
CA ILE A 184 14.26 13.89 8.70
C ILE A 184 13.91 15.37 8.94
N ASP A 185 12.98 15.66 9.85
CA ASP A 185 12.62 17.03 10.27
C ASP A 185 13.67 17.61 11.22
N GLU A 186 13.57 18.93 11.48
CA GLU A 186 14.38 19.66 12.48
C GLU A 186 13.77 19.60 13.88
N GLU A 187 12.52 19.14 13.97
CA GLU A 187 11.79 19.00 15.23
C GLU A 187 11.59 17.52 15.57
N ASP A 188 11.57 17.21 16.86
CA ASP A 188 11.27 15.88 17.34
C ASP A 188 9.83 15.49 17.03
N MET A 189 9.60 14.23 16.71
CA MET A 189 8.25 13.70 16.55
C MET A 189 7.87 12.73 17.67
N ILE A 190 6.58 12.68 17.97
CA ILE A 190 5.97 11.66 18.83
C ILE A 190 5.18 10.73 17.93
N LEU A 191 5.42 9.43 18.08
CA LEU A 191 4.70 8.42 17.34
C LEU A 191 3.98 7.46 18.29
N TYR A 192 2.66 7.37 18.15
CA TYR A 192 1.86 6.27 18.70
C TYR A 192 1.67 5.26 17.58
N TYR A 193 1.88 3.98 17.85
CA TYR A 193 1.70 2.96 16.83
C TYR A 193 1.37 1.59 17.42
N GLN A 194 0.75 0.76 16.60
CA GLN A 194 0.54 -0.65 16.82
C GLN A 194 0.65 -1.39 15.49
N ILE A 195 1.39 -2.50 15.49
CA ILE A 195 1.62 -3.37 14.34
C ILE A 195 1.12 -4.75 14.73
N ASP A 196 0.01 -5.16 14.14
CA ASP A 196 -0.59 -6.46 14.39
C ASP A 196 -0.17 -7.44 13.29
N TYR A 197 0.35 -8.59 13.71
CA TYR A 197 0.88 -9.60 12.81
C TYR A 197 0.50 -11.01 13.23
N THR A 198 0.61 -11.93 12.30
CA THR A 198 0.36 -13.35 12.49
C THR A 198 1.63 -14.13 12.21
N LEU A 199 2.04 -15.01 13.12
CA LEU A 199 3.06 -16.02 12.87
C LEU A 199 2.37 -17.26 12.33
N THR A 200 2.74 -17.68 11.13
CA THR A 200 2.14 -18.81 10.41
C THR A 200 3.02 -19.16 9.22
N ASP A 201 2.84 -20.34 8.66
CA ASP A 201 3.48 -20.70 7.41
C ASP A 201 3.03 -19.76 6.27
N VAL A 202 3.98 -19.35 5.44
CA VAL A 202 3.75 -18.49 4.29
C VAL A 202 3.90 -19.30 3.01
N PRO A 203 2.88 -19.35 2.16
CA PRO A 203 2.95 -20.09 0.89
C PRO A 203 4.18 -19.71 0.06
N ALA A 204 4.79 -20.69 -0.59
CA ALA A 204 6.03 -20.49 -1.35
C ALA A 204 5.86 -19.50 -2.54
N ASP A 205 4.64 -19.35 -3.04
CA ASP A 205 4.25 -18.46 -4.11
C ASP A 205 3.71 -17.10 -3.62
N ALA A 206 3.63 -16.88 -2.31
CA ALA A 206 3.27 -15.57 -1.77
C ALA A 206 4.37 -14.55 -2.07
N ALA A 207 4.01 -13.44 -2.69
CA ALA A 207 4.91 -12.33 -3.00
C ALA A 207 4.95 -11.31 -1.87
N TYR A 208 6.04 -10.54 -1.80
CA TYR A 208 6.25 -9.51 -0.78
C TYR A 208 5.66 -8.17 -1.21
N LEU A 209 5.09 -7.42 -0.27
CA LEU A 209 4.60 -6.07 -0.55
C LEU A 209 5.76 -5.09 -0.72
N HIS A 210 5.67 -4.27 -1.74
CA HIS A 210 6.56 -3.15 -2.03
C HIS A 210 5.78 -1.85 -2.10
N ALA A 211 6.42 -0.75 -1.71
CA ALA A 211 5.87 0.59 -1.96
C ALA A 211 7.00 1.60 -2.19
N GLN A 212 6.88 2.39 -3.24
CA GLN A 212 7.90 3.36 -3.64
C GLN A 212 7.27 4.74 -3.86
N PHE A 213 7.89 5.74 -3.23
CA PHE A 213 7.56 7.15 -3.42
C PHE A 213 8.36 7.75 -4.57
N ARG A 214 7.69 8.57 -5.40
CA ARG A 214 8.32 9.43 -6.40
C ARG A 214 7.69 10.82 -6.41
N ARG A 215 8.44 11.84 -6.80
CA ARG A 215 7.94 13.21 -7.00
C ARG A 215 8.60 13.87 -8.19
N SER A 216 7.80 14.58 -8.97
CA SER A 216 8.23 15.52 -10.00
C SER A 216 7.65 16.89 -9.66
N ASN A 217 8.51 17.88 -9.37
CA ASN A 217 8.07 19.24 -9.01
C ASN A 217 9.02 20.29 -9.60
N PRO A 218 8.65 20.91 -10.74
CA PRO A 218 7.52 20.53 -11.60
C PRO A 218 7.80 19.28 -12.44
N VAL A 219 6.74 18.71 -13.03
CA VAL A 219 6.91 17.69 -14.08
C VAL A 219 7.74 18.30 -15.21
N PRO A 220 8.79 17.62 -15.73
CA PRO A 220 9.62 18.14 -16.82
C PRO A 220 8.83 18.35 -18.10
N ASP A 221 9.31 19.26 -18.96
CA ASP A 221 8.61 19.63 -20.19
C ASP A 221 8.51 18.44 -21.16
N MET A 222 7.30 18.14 -21.60
CA MET A 222 6.97 17.01 -22.51
C MET A 222 7.38 15.63 -22.01
N GLU A 223 7.49 15.46 -20.68
CA GLU A 223 7.73 14.18 -20.05
C GLU A 223 6.52 13.74 -19.20
N ASP A 224 6.32 12.44 -19.07
CA ASP A 224 5.35 11.87 -18.13
C ASP A 224 5.94 11.88 -16.70
N HIS A 225 5.08 11.99 -15.68
CA HIS A 225 5.50 11.67 -14.31
C HIS A 225 5.69 10.15 -14.18
N THR A 226 6.87 9.72 -13.75
CA THR A 226 7.16 8.32 -13.47
C THR A 226 6.61 7.94 -12.10
N ILE A 227 5.62 7.03 -12.07
CA ILE A 227 5.06 6.46 -10.83
C ILE A 227 5.93 5.30 -10.35
N LEU A 228 6.35 4.42 -11.26
CA LEU A 228 7.19 3.26 -10.98
C LEU A 228 8.08 2.94 -12.17
N ASP A 229 9.35 2.58 -11.91
CA ASP A 229 10.29 2.16 -12.93
C ASP A 229 11.39 1.30 -12.33
N GLY A 230 11.96 0.40 -13.15
CA GLY A 230 13.07 -0.46 -12.75
C GLY A 230 12.64 -1.71 -11.95
N VAL A 231 11.35 -2.04 -11.96
CA VAL A 231 10.86 -3.31 -11.40
C VAL A 231 11.25 -4.45 -12.33
N VAL A 232 11.92 -5.45 -11.80
CA VAL A 232 12.33 -6.67 -12.53
C VAL A 232 11.92 -7.88 -11.69
N GLY A 233 11.31 -8.88 -12.34
CA GLY A 233 10.78 -10.08 -11.71
C GLY A 233 9.28 -10.21 -11.88
N GLN A 234 8.70 -11.26 -11.30
CA GLN A 234 7.27 -11.53 -11.35
C GLN A 234 6.52 -10.83 -10.22
N GLY A 235 5.34 -10.26 -10.54
CA GLY A 235 4.53 -9.62 -9.53
C GLY A 235 3.17 -9.13 -10.01
N GLN A 236 2.56 -8.29 -9.19
CA GLN A 236 1.29 -7.64 -9.49
C GLN A 236 1.21 -6.25 -8.85
N TYR A 237 0.89 -5.26 -9.65
CA TYR A 237 0.63 -3.90 -9.19
C TYR A 237 -0.77 -3.83 -8.57
N VAL A 238 -0.85 -3.29 -7.34
CA VAL A 238 -2.09 -3.30 -6.55
C VAL A 238 -2.58 -1.92 -6.16
N GLY A 239 -1.83 -0.85 -6.46
CA GLY A 239 -2.38 0.48 -6.17
C GLY A 239 -1.47 1.65 -6.45
N THR A 240 -2.13 2.80 -6.59
CA THR A 240 -1.52 4.12 -6.67
C THR A 240 -2.16 5.03 -5.63
N TYR A 241 -1.35 5.72 -4.85
CA TYR A 241 -1.73 6.98 -4.21
C TYR A 241 -1.05 8.13 -4.95
N MET A 242 -1.73 9.27 -5.09
CA MET A 242 -1.20 10.43 -5.81
C MET A 242 -1.58 11.74 -5.14
N CYS A 243 -0.58 12.58 -4.95
CA CYS A 243 -0.71 14.00 -4.67
C CYS A 243 -0.57 14.76 -5.96
N TRP A 244 -1.55 15.59 -6.32
CA TRP A 244 -1.52 16.43 -7.51
C TRP A 244 -1.70 17.89 -7.15
N GLY A 245 -0.68 18.72 -7.34
CA GLY A 245 -0.71 20.16 -7.21
C GLY A 245 -0.79 20.79 -8.59
N ALA A 246 -1.96 21.32 -8.97
CA ALA A 246 -2.20 21.90 -10.29
C ALA A 246 -1.62 23.33 -10.37
N ASN A 247 -0.43 23.49 -10.93
CA ASN A 247 0.27 24.78 -11.03
C ASN A 247 -0.31 25.70 -12.11
N SER A 248 -1.15 25.17 -13.01
CA SER A 248 -1.81 25.92 -14.07
C SER A 248 -3.31 26.11 -13.77
N PRO A 249 -3.91 27.23 -14.18
CA PRO A 249 -5.35 27.39 -14.05
C PRO A 249 -6.11 26.47 -15.02
N GLY A 250 -7.29 26.02 -14.62
CA GLY A 250 -8.17 25.17 -15.41
C GLY A 250 -8.12 23.71 -15.04
N TRP A 251 -8.63 22.87 -15.95
CA TRP A 251 -8.67 21.43 -15.75
C TRP A 251 -7.29 20.80 -15.99
N TRP A 252 -6.89 19.88 -15.11
CA TRP A 252 -5.55 19.28 -15.04
C TRP A 252 -5.52 17.78 -15.32
N GLY A 253 -6.67 17.13 -15.41
CA GLY A 253 -6.77 15.67 -15.32
C GLY A 253 -7.04 14.95 -16.66
N GLU A 254 -6.56 15.47 -17.81
CA GLU A 254 -6.67 14.79 -19.11
C GLU A 254 -5.61 13.71 -19.33
N GLY A 255 -4.59 13.66 -18.47
CA GLY A 255 -3.42 12.80 -18.66
C GLY A 255 -3.71 11.32 -18.49
N GLU A 256 -3.20 10.51 -19.43
CA GLU A 256 -3.33 9.07 -19.44
C GLU A 256 -2.31 8.41 -18.53
N ILE A 257 -2.74 7.45 -17.70
CA ILE A 257 -1.83 6.52 -17.05
C ILE A 257 -1.44 5.40 -18.02
N LYS A 258 -0.18 4.96 -17.95
CA LYS A 258 0.38 3.94 -18.83
C LYS A 258 1.09 2.86 -18.02
N PHE A 259 0.82 1.60 -18.33
CA PHE A 259 1.52 0.45 -17.77
C PHE A 259 2.26 -0.26 -18.90
N PHE A 260 3.58 -0.21 -18.81
CA PHE A 260 4.51 -0.93 -19.69
C PHE A 260 4.85 -2.24 -18.99
N ILE A 261 4.51 -3.36 -19.61
CA ILE A 261 4.51 -4.69 -19.00
C ILE A 261 5.36 -5.63 -19.86
N ASP A 262 6.23 -6.42 -19.21
CA ASP A 262 6.93 -7.55 -19.81
C ASP A 262 7.65 -7.21 -21.14
N GLY A 263 8.56 -6.21 -21.07
CA GLY A 263 9.39 -5.79 -22.19
C GLY A 263 8.77 -4.73 -23.10
N ASP A 264 7.64 -4.13 -22.73
CA ASP A 264 7.09 -2.98 -23.43
C ASP A 264 8.08 -1.79 -23.37
N THR A 265 8.38 -1.18 -24.51
CA THR A 265 9.37 -0.08 -24.58
C THR A 265 8.76 1.23 -25.04
N GLU A 266 8.20 1.26 -26.25
CA GLU A 266 7.67 2.47 -26.90
C GLU A 266 6.19 2.68 -26.56
N PHE A 267 5.37 1.63 -26.59
CA PHE A 267 3.95 1.68 -26.28
C PHE A 267 3.59 0.77 -25.12
N PRO A 268 2.66 1.21 -24.23
CA PRO A 268 2.26 0.43 -23.07
C PRO A 268 1.24 -0.67 -23.46
N THR A 269 1.21 -1.75 -22.71
CA THR A 269 0.13 -2.75 -22.77
C THR A 269 -1.20 -2.17 -22.27
N ILE A 270 -1.17 -1.31 -21.25
CA ILE A 270 -2.37 -0.62 -20.74
C ILE A 270 -2.17 0.88 -20.86
N CYS A 271 -3.10 1.56 -21.52
CA CYS A 271 -3.18 3.01 -21.62
C CYS A 271 -4.58 3.45 -21.16
N GLY A 272 -4.62 4.38 -20.20
CA GLY A 272 -5.87 4.98 -19.72
C GLY A 272 -6.42 6.01 -20.69
N THR A 273 -7.48 6.71 -20.29
CA THR A 273 -8.17 7.75 -21.08
C THR A 273 -8.17 9.11 -20.40
N GLY A 274 -7.77 9.20 -19.14
CA GLY A 274 -7.67 10.41 -18.35
C GLY A 274 -7.32 10.12 -16.90
N THR A 275 -6.83 11.11 -16.20
CA THR A 275 -6.47 10.99 -14.77
C THR A 275 -7.71 10.71 -13.93
N GLU A 276 -8.82 11.42 -14.15
CA GLU A 276 -10.06 11.18 -13.44
C GLU A 276 -10.62 9.78 -13.70
N ASP A 277 -10.50 9.29 -14.94
CA ASP A 277 -10.96 7.96 -15.34
C ASP A 277 -10.17 6.88 -14.60
N TYR A 278 -8.85 7.06 -14.49
CA TYR A 278 -8.00 6.15 -13.74
C TYR A 278 -8.40 6.08 -12.26
N PHE A 279 -8.70 7.20 -11.64
CA PHE A 279 -9.15 7.24 -10.25
C PHE A 279 -10.67 6.99 -10.10
N CYS A 280 -11.31 6.38 -11.12
CA CYS A 280 -12.71 5.96 -11.14
C CYS A 280 -13.71 7.11 -10.97
N GLY A 281 -13.29 8.32 -11.31
CA GLY A 281 -14.19 9.47 -11.46
C GLY A 281 -14.60 9.69 -12.91
N SER A 282 -15.17 10.85 -13.18
CA SER A 282 -15.53 11.29 -14.53
C SER A 282 -15.83 12.78 -14.53
N TYR A 283 -15.75 13.39 -15.73
CA TYR A 283 -16.16 14.78 -15.96
C TYR A 283 -15.60 15.78 -14.95
N GLY A 284 -14.29 15.67 -14.66
CA GLY A 284 -13.55 16.59 -13.81
C GLY A 284 -13.85 16.46 -12.31
N PHE A 285 -14.31 15.31 -11.81
CA PHE A 285 -14.71 15.08 -10.41
C PHE A 285 -15.72 16.12 -9.88
N SER A 286 -16.54 16.71 -10.74
CA SER A 286 -17.37 17.83 -10.35
C SER A 286 -18.79 17.43 -9.93
N ASP A 287 -19.31 18.09 -8.88
CA ASP A 287 -20.74 18.02 -8.55
C ASP A 287 -21.54 18.70 -9.70
N PRO A 288 -22.46 18.00 -10.34
CA PRO A 288 -23.23 18.55 -11.49
C PRO A 288 -24.01 19.83 -11.18
N ARG A 289 -24.33 20.06 -9.89
CA ARG A 289 -25.13 21.20 -9.41
C ARG A 289 -24.28 22.43 -9.17
N THR A 290 -23.14 22.24 -8.50
CA THR A 290 -22.25 23.34 -8.07
C THR A 290 -21.14 23.62 -9.06
N ARG A 291 -20.80 22.63 -9.90
CA ARG A 291 -19.62 22.65 -10.80
C ARG A 291 -18.29 22.69 -10.08
N ASP A 292 -18.30 22.38 -8.79
CA ASP A 292 -17.12 22.36 -7.96
C ASP A 292 -16.62 20.92 -7.77
N TYR A 293 -15.35 20.73 -7.39
CA TYR A 293 -14.80 19.42 -7.07
C TYR A 293 -15.55 18.78 -5.90
N MET A 294 -15.84 17.50 -6.04
CA MET A 294 -16.53 16.71 -5.02
C MET A 294 -15.60 15.64 -4.46
N GLU A 295 -15.30 15.75 -3.17
CA GLU A 295 -14.54 14.73 -2.45
C GLU A 295 -15.34 13.43 -2.36
N PHE A 296 -14.66 12.31 -2.55
CA PHE A 296 -15.22 10.98 -2.38
C PHE A 296 -14.17 9.99 -1.91
N SER A 297 -14.61 8.98 -1.19
CA SER A 297 -13.76 7.87 -0.74
C SER A 297 -14.59 6.59 -0.76
N THR A 298 -14.13 5.59 -1.51
CA THR A 298 -14.81 4.31 -1.69
C THR A 298 -13.85 3.15 -1.45
N ALA A 299 -14.36 1.92 -1.48
CA ALA A 299 -13.55 0.73 -1.19
C ALA A 299 -12.26 0.63 -2.02
N TYR A 300 -12.27 1.08 -3.28
CA TYR A 300 -11.18 0.85 -4.23
C TYR A 300 -10.57 2.12 -4.83
N ALA A 301 -11.28 3.23 -4.81
CA ALA A 301 -10.80 4.48 -5.40
C ALA A 301 -11.40 5.69 -4.68
N GLY A 302 -10.72 6.83 -4.77
CA GLY A 302 -11.22 8.07 -4.20
C GLY A 302 -10.36 9.29 -4.51
N MET A 303 -10.98 10.45 -4.31
CA MET A 303 -10.34 11.75 -4.18
C MET A 303 -10.78 12.33 -2.83
N PRO A 304 -10.24 11.82 -1.70
CA PRO A 304 -10.66 12.23 -0.36
C PRO A 304 -10.17 13.62 0.04
N GLN A 305 -9.26 14.23 -0.72
CA GLN A 305 -8.66 15.51 -0.37
C GLN A 305 -8.73 16.49 -1.54
N VAL A 306 -9.38 17.62 -1.31
CA VAL A 306 -9.40 18.79 -2.21
C VAL A 306 -8.99 20.02 -1.40
N ILE A 307 -7.75 20.44 -1.53
CA ILE A 307 -7.23 21.69 -0.95
C ILE A 307 -7.41 22.77 -2.00
N ARG A 308 -8.27 23.74 -1.72
CA ARG A 308 -8.60 24.81 -2.67
C ARG A 308 -7.45 25.78 -2.82
N ALA A 309 -7.36 26.40 -4.00
CA ALA A 309 -6.42 27.47 -4.25
C ALA A 309 -6.57 28.58 -3.20
N ASN A 310 -5.46 29.12 -2.75
CA ASN A 310 -5.42 30.32 -1.92
C ASN A 310 -4.76 31.45 -2.71
N GLU A 311 -5.58 32.32 -3.31
CA GLU A 311 -5.12 33.42 -4.15
C GLU A 311 -4.26 34.45 -3.38
N GLU A 312 -4.55 34.67 -2.07
CA GLU A 312 -3.79 35.60 -1.24
C GLU A 312 -2.35 35.13 -1.00
N ARG A 313 -2.17 33.80 -0.93
CA ARG A 313 -0.86 33.15 -0.74
C ARG A 313 -0.22 32.68 -2.04
N GLY A 314 -0.95 32.75 -3.15
CA GLY A 314 -0.50 32.23 -4.45
C GLY A 314 -0.35 30.69 -4.48
N THR A 315 -1.08 29.98 -3.60
CA THR A 315 -1.02 28.52 -3.55
C THR A 315 -2.02 27.91 -4.54
N PRO A 316 -1.58 27.03 -5.45
CA PRO A 316 -2.47 26.36 -6.39
C PRO A 316 -3.36 25.31 -5.67
N PRO A 317 -4.45 24.87 -6.32
CA PRO A 317 -5.26 23.79 -5.78
C PRO A 317 -4.48 22.48 -5.75
N ARG A 318 -4.77 21.62 -4.76
CA ARG A 318 -4.10 20.36 -4.52
C ARG A 318 -5.12 19.27 -4.30
N PHE A 319 -4.80 18.08 -4.78
CA PHE A 319 -5.67 16.92 -4.75
C PHE A 319 -4.91 15.71 -4.20
N GLY A 320 -5.57 14.92 -3.35
CA GLY A 320 -5.10 13.61 -2.93
C GLY A 320 -6.03 12.56 -3.52
N LEU A 321 -5.47 11.60 -4.27
CA LEU A 321 -6.23 10.59 -4.99
C LEU A 321 -5.66 9.20 -4.71
N TYR A 322 -6.52 8.17 -4.70
CA TYR A 322 -6.05 6.79 -4.63
C TYR A 322 -6.86 5.87 -5.53
N ARG A 323 -6.22 4.81 -6.03
CA ARG A 323 -6.85 3.64 -6.63
C ARG A 323 -6.14 2.38 -6.16
N TRP A 324 -6.93 1.41 -5.68
CA TRP A 324 -6.46 0.10 -5.27
C TRP A 324 -6.97 -0.96 -6.25
N HIS A 325 -6.05 -1.65 -6.92
CA HIS A 325 -6.33 -2.73 -7.87
C HIS A 325 -6.49 -4.07 -7.14
N ILE A 326 -7.38 -4.14 -6.14
CA ILE A 326 -7.61 -5.35 -5.33
C ILE A 326 -8.36 -6.40 -6.14
N MET A 327 -9.36 -5.98 -6.93
CA MET A 327 -10.16 -6.88 -7.76
C MET A 327 -9.61 -7.05 -9.18
N ASP A 328 -8.75 -6.13 -9.60
CA ASP A 328 -8.17 -6.02 -10.94
C ASP A 328 -6.64 -5.83 -10.91
N PRO A 329 -5.87 -6.66 -10.17
CA PRO A 329 -4.42 -6.47 -10.07
C PRO A 329 -3.76 -6.58 -11.43
N ILE A 330 -2.80 -5.68 -11.71
CA ILE A 330 -2.08 -5.62 -12.98
C ILE A 330 -0.85 -6.51 -12.86
N ARG A 331 -0.89 -7.66 -13.51
CA ARG A 331 0.13 -8.71 -13.41
C ARG A 331 1.24 -8.49 -14.41
N PHE A 332 2.46 -8.82 -14.02
CA PHE A 332 3.65 -8.83 -14.84
C PHE A 332 4.51 -10.06 -14.53
N ALA A 333 5.22 -10.56 -15.51
CA ALA A 333 6.05 -11.76 -15.40
C ALA A 333 7.55 -11.47 -15.41
N GLU A 334 7.97 -10.35 -16.02
CA GLU A 334 9.37 -9.99 -16.22
C GLU A 334 9.71 -8.59 -15.70
N ASP A 335 8.92 -7.58 -16.05
CA ASP A 335 9.15 -6.18 -15.64
C ASP A 335 7.89 -5.33 -15.65
N LEU A 336 7.96 -4.20 -14.95
CA LEU A 336 6.89 -3.22 -14.93
C LEU A 336 7.45 -1.79 -14.84
N ARG A 337 6.89 -0.90 -15.69
CA ARG A 337 7.04 0.55 -15.59
C ARG A 337 5.67 1.21 -15.67
N VAL A 338 5.44 2.22 -14.81
CA VAL A 338 4.17 2.96 -14.75
C VAL A 338 4.43 4.45 -14.83
N THR A 339 3.74 5.14 -15.73
CA THR A 339 3.82 6.58 -15.90
C THR A 339 2.44 7.21 -15.99
N ILE A 340 2.34 8.53 -15.77
CA ILE A 340 1.12 9.29 -16.00
C ILE A 340 1.46 10.63 -16.64
N GLN A 341 0.68 11.04 -17.65
CA GLN A 341 0.81 12.33 -18.31
C GLN A 341 0.26 13.45 -17.43
N SER A 342 0.87 14.62 -17.49
CA SER A 342 0.33 15.86 -16.90
C SER A 342 -0.28 16.72 -18.01
N LEU A 343 -1.58 16.58 -18.25
CA LEU A 343 -2.30 17.23 -19.35
C LEU A 343 -3.52 17.99 -18.87
N GLY A 344 -3.76 19.14 -19.51
CA GLY A 344 -4.97 19.93 -19.39
C GLY A 344 -5.38 20.49 -20.75
N TRP A 345 -6.13 21.57 -20.74
CA TRP A 345 -6.65 22.20 -21.96
C TRP A 345 -6.07 23.58 -22.21
N GLN A 346 -5.84 23.90 -23.49
CA GLN A 346 -5.57 25.21 -23.97
C GLN A 346 -6.65 25.70 -24.99
N SER A 347 -6.57 26.95 -25.40
CA SER A 347 -7.51 27.51 -26.34
C SER A 347 -7.55 26.76 -27.68
N GLY A 348 -8.74 26.71 -28.29
CA GLY A 348 -8.96 26.03 -29.56
C GLY A 348 -9.13 24.52 -29.44
N GLY A 349 -9.49 24.00 -28.25
CA GLY A 349 -9.76 22.58 -28.04
C GLY A 349 -8.52 21.66 -28.19
N ARG A 350 -7.39 22.16 -27.73
CA ARG A 350 -6.11 21.42 -27.79
C ARG A 350 -5.63 21.07 -26.41
N TYR A 351 -5.00 19.91 -26.27
CA TYR A 351 -4.32 19.55 -25.04
C TYR A 351 -3.13 20.48 -24.75
N LEU A 352 -2.84 20.64 -23.47
CA LEU A 352 -1.70 21.39 -22.95
C LEU A 352 -0.94 20.51 -22.00
N HIS A 353 0.37 20.29 -22.25
CA HIS A 353 1.25 19.69 -21.26
C HIS A 353 1.40 20.64 -20.07
N LEU A 354 1.15 20.13 -18.86
CA LEU A 354 1.22 20.91 -17.63
C LEU A 354 2.52 20.62 -16.88
N LYS A 355 2.98 21.63 -16.13
CA LYS A 355 4.16 21.56 -15.27
C LYS A 355 3.71 21.54 -13.81
N ASP A 356 2.99 20.49 -13.45
CA ASP A 356 2.38 20.33 -12.14
C ASP A 356 3.36 19.72 -11.11
N ASP A 357 3.03 19.86 -9.82
CA ASP A 357 3.70 19.17 -8.72
C ASP A 357 3.00 17.85 -8.48
N ILE A 358 3.60 16.75 -8.91
CA ILE A 358 3.04 15.40 -8.75
C ILE A 358 3.95 14.56 -7.86
N ALA A 359 3.37 14.04 -6.77
CA ALA A 359 4.00 13.00 -5.96
C ALA A 359 3.11 11.75 -5.97
N SER A 360 3.72 10.58 -5.98
CA SER A 360 2.98 9.32 -6.04
C SER A 360 3.62 8.23 -5.19
N VAL A 361 2.80 7.27 -4.76
CA VAL A 361 3.23 6.01 -4.19
C VAL A 361 2.65 4.88 -5.04
N ALA A 362 3.54 4.06 -5.58
CA ALA A 362 3.19 2.80 -6.19
C ALA A 362 3.14 1.71 -5.11
N PHE A 363 2.12 0.84 -5.15
CA PHE A 363 2.01 -0.35 -4.31
C PHE A 363 1.95 -1.57 -5.21
N TRP A 364 2.83 -2.57 -4.95
CA TRP A 364 2.83 -3.82 -5.72
C TRP A 364 3.36 -4.98 -4.88
N TYR A 365 3.03 -6.18 -5.29
CA TYR A 365 3.64 -7.41 -4.78
C TYR A 365 4.60 -7.97 -5.82
N GLN A 366 5.79 -8.38 -5.41
CA GLN A 366 6.72 -9.10 -6.26
C GLN A 366 7.53 -10.14 -5.49
N THR A 367 8.18 -11.03 -6.23
CA THR A 367 9.19 -11.95 -5.71
C THR A 367 10.47 -11.21 -5.34
N GLU A 368 11.14 -11.62 -4.29
CA GLU A 368 12.49 -11.15 -3.93
C GLU A 368 13.59 -12.00 -4.62
N PRO A 369 14.79 -11.43 -4.84
CA PRO A 369 15.23 -10.07 -4.49
C PRO A 369 14.72 -9.02 -5.49
N HIS A 370 14.47 -7.81 -5.00
CA HIS A 370 14.11 -6.66 -5.84
C HIS A 370 15.33 -5.81 -6.21
N ALA A 371 15.20 -5.01 -7.28
CA ALA A 371 16.19 -4.00 -7.65
C ALA A 371 16.16 -2.84 -6.62
N PRO A 372 17.32 -2.28 -6.22
CA PRO A 372 17.37 -1.13 -5.31
C PRO A 372 16.52 0.03 -5.83
N PHE A 373 15.78 0.67 -4.94
CA PHE A 373 15.02 1.88 -5.27
C PHE A 373 15.94 3.04 -5.62
N PRO A 374 15.52 3.99 -6.48
CA PRO A 374 16.19 5.26 -6.60
C PRO A 374 16.20 5.98 -5.25
N ALA A 375 17.21 6.80 -5.00
CA ALA A 375 17.30 7.56 -3.76
C ALA A 375 16.03 8.39 -3.55
N LEU A 376 15.51 8.36 -2.32
CA LEU A 376 14.41 9.23 -1.92
C LEU A 376 14.84 10.69 -2.09
N PRO A 377 13.97 11.60 -2.56
CA PRO A 377 14.27 13.03 -2.61
C PRO A 377 14.72 13.55 -1.23
N ASP A 378 15.63 14.51 -1.21
CA ASP A 378 16.05 15.14 0.03
C ASP A 378 14.90 15.94 0.69
N ARG A 379 15.14 16.43 1.91
CA ARG A 379 14.14 17.16 2.70
C ARG A 379 13.55 18.35 1.94
N ASP A 380 14.40 19.12 1.24
CA ASP A 380 13.93 20.31 0.51
C ASP A 380 13.07 19.91 -0.69
N ALA A 381 13.45 18.87 -1.41
CA ALA A 381 12.65 18.32 -2.52
C ALA A 381 11.38 17.59 -2.06
N LEU A 382 11.30 17.13 -0.80
CA LEU A 382 10.09 16.59 -0.18
C LEU A 382 9.17 17.69 0.36
N ALA A 383 9.66 18.90 0.63
CA ALA A 383 8.91 19.97 1.26
C ALA A 383 7.65 20.35 0.46
N ILE A 384 6.55 20.53 1.20
CA ILE A 384 5.29 21.05 0.66
C ILE A 384 5.31 22.57 0.84
N VAL A 385 5.32 23.30 -0.26
CA VAL A 385 5.20 24.77 -0.21
C VAL A 385 3.77 25.12 0.20
N LYS A 386 3.61 25.80 1.35
CA LYS A 386 2.29 26.19 1.92
C LYS A 386 1.96 27.64 1.62
#